data_abfa9172249bcd7de2838005eada932d
#
_entry.id   abfa9172249bcd7de2838005eada932d
#
_cell.length_a   1.000
_cell.length_b   1.000
_cell.length_c   1.000
_cell.angle_alpha   90.00
_cell.angle_beta   90.00
_cell.angle_gamma   90.00
#
_symmetry.space_group_name_H-M   'P 1'
#
loop_
_entity.id
_entity.type
_entity.pdbx_description
1 polymer ?
#
loop_
_entity_poly.entity_id
_entity_poly.type
_entity_poly.pdbx_seq_one_letter_code
_entity_poly.pdbx_strand_id
1 'polypeptide(L)'
;MSQRLVKCYGEECVAAGIKHPSNIMTKLSGKNYCPECYEKEIENRRQRDKLYSYICEVYNIPFVTPLIKKHINDFIANGLTYKRIYALIHYCYTIKKNFNMPDMKYGIMTLGNYYNEMLQYYAEKKRQKEKNKGKMNKKRTIAIDSNVYYNNNYKKNKLYDMNEENE
;
A
#
# COMPACT_ATOMS: atom_id res chain seq x y z
N MET A 1 -38.72 5.42 -22.29
CA MET A 1 -37.81 6.59 -22.49
C MET A 1 -36.41 6.10 -22.70
N SER A 2 -35.76 6.41 -23.83
CA SER A 2 -34.40 6.01 -24.10
C SER A 2 -33.44 6.80 -23.18
N GLN A 3 -32.62 6.10 -22.40
CA GLN A 3 -31.64 6.75 -21.53
C GLN A 3 -30.49 7.33 -22.38
N ARG A 4 -30.14 8.60 -22.11
CA ARG A 4 -29.04 9.27 -22.77
C ARG A 4 -27.71 8.57 -22.41
N LEU A 5 -26.95 8.10 -23.41
CA LEU A 5 -25.63 7.52 -23.24
C LEU A 5 -24.55 8.61 -23.21
N VAL A 6 -23.64 8.53 -22.24
CA VAL A 6 -22.56 9.50 -22.02
C VAL A 6 -21.21 8.78 -22.03
N LYS A 7 -20.16 9.46 -22.55
CA LYS A 7 -18.80 8.94 -22.58
C LYS A 7 -18.21 8.85 -21.16
N CYS A 8 -17.64 7.71 -20.82
CA CYS A 8 -16.79 7.55 -19.64
C CYS A 8 -15.35 7.99 -19.98
N TYR A 9 -14.67 8.68 -19.04
CA TYR A 9 -13.28 9.12 -19.20
C TYR A 9 -12.26 8.17 -18.53
N GLY A 10 -12.70 7.04 -17.97
CA GLY A 10 -11.79 5.99 -17.50
C GLY A 10 -11.06 5.31 -18.64
N GLU A 11 -9.80 4.98 -18.44
CA GLU A 11 -8.89 4.44 -19.47
C GLU A 11 -9.48 3.22 -20.21
N GLU A 12 -10.02 2.26 -19.45
CA GLU A 12 -10.59 1.03 -20.02
C GLU A 12 -11.82 1.32 -20.90
N CYS A 13 -12.72 2.20 -20.44
CA CYS A 13 -13.90 2.58 -21.20
C CYS A 13 -13.54 3.43 -22.43
N VAL A 14 -12.50 4.27 -22.33
CA VAL A 14 -12.00 5.06 -23.48
C VAL A 14 -11.39 4.15 -24.52
N ALA A 15 -10.55 3.19 -24.11
CA ALA A 15 -9.92 2.22 -25.02
C ALA A 15 -10.95 1.33 -25.71
N ALA A 16 -12.01 0.92 -25.02
CA ALA A 16 -13.09 0.09 -25.55
C ALA A 16 -14.20 0.88 -26.25
N GLY A 17 -14.18 2.23 -26.24
CA GLY A 17 -15.23 3.08 -26.83
C GLY A 17 -16.59 2.98 -26.13
N ILE A 18 -16.63 2.53 -24.87
CA ILE A 18 -17.88 2.24 -24.14
C ILE A 18 -18.51 3.55 -23.65
N LYS A 19 -19.84 3.64 -23.87
CA LYS A 19 -20.70 4.69 -23.32
C LYS A 19 -21.65 4.08 -22.30
N HIS A 20 -21.94 4.83 -21.24
CA HIS A 20 -22.82 4.37 -20.16
C HIS A 20 -24.05 5.29 -20.04
N PRO A 21 -25.18 4.79 -19.47
CA PRO A 21 -26.33 5.62 -19.16
C PRO A 21 -25.98 6.78 -18.22
N SER A 22 -26.48 7.97 -18.51
CA SER A 22 -26.13 9.19 -17.77
C SER A 22 -26.50 9.15 -16.29
N ASN A 23 -27.50 8.36 -15.91
CA ASN A 23 -27.99 8.23 -14.53
C ASN A 23 -27.04 7.48 -13.58
N ILE A 24 -26.13 6.66 -14.11
CA ILE A 24 -25.14 5.92 -13.31
C ILE A 24 -23.77 6.59 -13.28
N MET A 25 -23.60 7.70 -14.01
CA MET A 25 -22.32 8.39 -14.13
C MET A 25 -22.08 9.36 -13.02
N THR A 26 -20.88 9.34 -12.46
CA THR A 26 -20.40 10.31 -11.45
C THR A 26 -19.45 11.31 -12.10
N LYS A 27 -19.62 12.61 -11.82
CA LYS A 27 -18.73 13.67 -12.29
C LYS A 27 -17.55 13.87 -11.33
N LEU A 28 -16.34 13.92 -11.89
CA LEU A 28 -15.12 14.24 -11.16
C LEU A 28 -14.27 15.19 -12.00
N SER A 29 -14.02 16.40 -11.48
CA SER A 29 -13.26 17.44 -12.19
C SER A 29 -13.78 17.71 -13.62
N GLY A 30 -15.12 17.79 -13.78
CA GLY A 30 -15.77 18.05 -15.07
C GLY A 30 -15.87 16.85 -16.03
N LYS A 31 -15.32 15.69 -15.68
CA LYS A 31 -15.34 14.47 -16.48
C LYS A 31 -16.34 13.46 -15.89
N ASN A 32 -17.00 12.67 -16.76
CA ASN A 32 -17.94 11.63 -16.32
C ASN A 32 -17.21 10.29 -16.20
N TYR A 33 -17.48 9.54 -15.14
CA TYR A 33 -16.94 8.21 -14.88
C TYR A 33 -18.05 7.23 -14.54
N CYS A 34 -18.01 6.01 -15.05
CA CYS A 34 -18.83 4.92 -14.52
C CYS A 34 -18.35 4.53 -13.11
N PRO A 35 -19.14 3.82 -12.29
CA PRO A 35 -18.78 3.52 -10.91
C PRO A 35 -17.39 2.90 -10.75
N GLU A 36 -17.07 1.90 -11.54
CA GLU A 36 -15.76 1.21 -11.47
C GLU A 36 -14.59 2.13 -11.83
N CYS A 37 -14.73 2.94 -12.90
CA CYS A 37 -13.70 3.89 -13.31
C CYS A 37 -13.57 5.04 -12.32
N TYR A 38 -14.66 5.43 -11.66
CA TYR A 38 -14.64 6.45 -10.61
C TYR A 38 -13.82 6.00 -9.41
N GLU A 39 -14.04 4.78 -8.91
CA GLU A 39 -13.28 4.23 -7.80
C GLU A 39 -11.78 4.12 -8.12
N LYS A 40 -11.45 3.63 -9.33
CA LYS A 40 -10.06 3.57 -9.81
C LYS A 40 -9.41 4.95 -9.86
N GLU A 41 -10.13 5.96 -10.37
CA GLU A 41 -9.61 7.34 -10.47
C GLU A 41 -9.41 7.97 -9.09
N ILE A 42 -10.32 7.75 -8.14
CA ILE A 42 -10.19 8.22 -6.75
C ILE A 42 -8.97 7.59 -6.08
N GLU A 43 -8.80 6.27 -6.20
CA GLU A 43 -7.64 5.59 -5.63
C GLU A 43 -6.33 6.05 -6.27
N ASN A 44 -6.32 6.27 -7.58
CA ASN A 44 -5.17 6.77 -8.31
C ASN A 44 -4.76 8.18 -7.83
N ARG A 45 -5.74 9.07 -7.62
CA ARG A 45 -5.50 10.41 -7.04
C ARG A 45 -4.96 10.32 -5.62
N ARG A 46 -5.53 9.46 -4.80
CA ARG A 46 -5.06 9.23 -3.43
C ARG A 46 -3.60 8.77 -3.40
N GLN A 47 -3.24 7.83 -4.27
CA GLN A 47 -1.85 7.36 -4.38
C GLN A 47 -0.91 8.46 -4.85
N ARG A 48 -1.33 9.29 -5.81
CA ARG A 48 -0.58 10.45 -6.26
C ARG A 48 -0.34 11.46 -5.14
N ASP A 49 -1.39 11.81 -4.42
CA ASP A 49 -1.33 12.81 -3.35
C ASP A 49 -0.45 12.32 -2.19
N LYS A 50 -0.53 11.03 -1.86
CA LYS A 50 0.39 10.39 -0.91
C LYS A 50 1.85 10.44 -1.37
N LEU A 51 2.11 10.17 -2.64
CA LEU A 51 3.45 10.29 -3.21
C LEU A 51 3.97 11.73 -3.13
N TYR A 52 3.14 12.71 -3.49
CA TYR A 52 3.51 14.12 -3.48
C TYR A 52 3.83 14.61 -2.07
N SER A 53 3.00 14.26 -1.08
CA SER A 53 3.25 14.58 0.33
C SER A 53 4.57 13.99 0.80
N TYR A 54 4.86 12.74 0.45
CA TYR A 54 6.10 12.07 0.83
C TYR A 54 7.34 12.71 0.17
N ILE A 55 7.24 13.12 -1.09
CA ILE A 55 8.33 13.85 -1.77
C ILE A 55 8.59 15.19 -1.08
N CYS A 56 7.53 15.92 -0.71
CA CYS A 56 7.67 17.17 0.02
C CYS A 56 8.36 16.97 1.38
N GLU A 57 8.04 15.89 2.09
CA GLU A 57 8.68 15.51 3.35
C GLU A 57 10.18 15.19 3.16
N VAL A 58 10.51 14.30 2.20
CA VAL A 58 11.89 13.84 1.95
C VAL A 58 12.81 14.99 1.53
N TYR A 59 12.32 15.92 0.72
CA TYR A 59 13.10 17.06 0.23
C TYR A 59 12.91 18.34 1.05
N ASN A 60 12.07 18.31 2.09
CA ASN A 60 11.70 19.47 2.90
C ASN A 60 11.27 20.68 2.07
N ILE A 61 10.35 20.47 1.11
CA ILE A 61 9.83 21.48 0.19
C ILE A 61 8.32 21.64 0.34
N PRO A 62 7.76 22.84 0.13
CA PRO A 62 6.33 23.09 0.31
C PRO A 62 5.46 22.47 -0.80
N PHE A 63 6.02 22.20 -1.96
CA PHE A 63 5.30 21.60 -3.10
C PHE A 63 6.26 20.88 -4.06
N VAL A 64 5.72 19.89 -4.78
CA VAL A 64 6.47 19.13 -5.78
C VAL A 64 6.78 20.01 -6.99
N THR A 65 8.07 20.13 -7.35
CA THR A 65 8.54 20.98 -8.46
C THR A 65 8.06 20.47 -9.83
N PRO A 66 7.98 21.32 -10.85
CA PRO A 66 7.62 20.90 -12.21
C PRO A 66 8.54 19.81 -12.77
N LEU A 67 9.84 19.86 -12.47
CA LEU A 67 10.80 18.84 -12.89
C LEU A 67 10.50 17.48 -12.28
N ILE A 68 10.22 17.43 -10.98
CA ILE A 68 9.87 16.18 -10.31
C ILE A 68 8.56 15.63 -10.86
N LYS A 69 7.54 16.48 -11.10
CA LYS A 69 6.29 16.06 -11.74
C LYS A 69 6.51 15.46 -13.12
N LYS A 70 7.41 16.07 -13.93
CA LYS A 70 7.79 15.51 -15.23
C LYS A 70 8.38 14.11 -15.06
N HIS A 71 9.36 13.93 -14.18
CA HIS A 71 9.96 12.61 -13.93
C HIS A 71 8.96 11.57 -13.42
N ILE A 72 7.98 11.95 -12.58
CA ILE A 72 6.89 11.07 -12.17
C ILE A 72 6.08 10.63 -13.40
N ASN A 73 5.73 11.56 -14.29
CA ASN A 73 5.00 11.23 -15.52
C ASN A 73 5.81 10.32 -16.44
N ASP A 74 7.13 10.54 -16.56
CA ASP A 74 8.03 9.69 -17.33
C ASP A 74 8.07 8.26 -16.73
N PHE A 75 8.13 8.11 -15.40
CA PHE A 75 8.01 6.81 -14.75
C PHE A 75 6.66 6.13 -15.01
N ILE A 76 5.56 6.88 -14.98
CA ILE A 76 4.22 6.35 -15.28
C ILE A 76 4.13 5.91 -16.74
N ALA A 77 4.64 6.70 -17.67
CA ALA A 77 4.71 6.35 -19.10
C ALA A 77 5.51 5.05 -19.33
N ASN A 78 6.51 4.78 -18.49
CA ASN A 78 7.28 3.53 -18.47
C ASN A 78 6.62 2.39 -17.65
N GLY A 79 5.34 2.52 -17.30
CA GLY A 79 4.54 1.45 -16.67
C GLY A 79 4.67 1.37 -15.14
N LEU A 80 5.28 2.35 -14.46
CA LEU A 80 5.26 2.42 -13.01
C LEU A 80 3.94 3.04 -12.52
N THR A 81 3.46 2.60 -11.36
CA THR A 81 2.34 3.24 -10.66
C THR A 81 2.85 4.22 -9.60
N TYR A 82 2.02 5.17 -9.17
CA TYR A 82 2.36 6.07 -8.06
C TYR A 82 2.83 5.32 -6.81
N LYS A 83 2.22 4.19 -6.50
CA LYS A 83 2.59 3.32 -5.39
C LYS A 83 4.01 2.73 -5.56
N ARG A 84 4.40 2.35 -6.77
CA ARG A 84 5.74 1.83 -7.05
C ARG A 84 6.79 2.94 -6.98
N ILE A 85 6.47 4.13 -7.47
CA ILE A 85 7.37 5.30 -7.36
C ILE A 85 7.55 5.68 -5.88
N TYR A 86 6.48 5.69 -5.09
CA TYR A 86 6.58 5.89 -3.64
C TYR A 86 7.51 4.86 -2.98
N ALA A 87 7.34 3.58 -3.30
CA ALA A 87 8.19 2.51 -2.77
C ALA A 87 9.66 2.67 -3.18
N LEU A 88 9.93 3.15 -4.39
CA LEU A 88 11.29 3.42 -4.87
C LEU A 88 11.96 4.55 -4.08
N ILE A 89 11.28 5.67 -3.90
CA ILE A 89 11.79 6.79 -3.11
C ILE A 89 12.00 6.36 -1.65
N HIS A 90 11.03 5.64 -1.08
CA HIS A 90 11.14 5.11 0.28
C HIS A 90 12.31 4.14 0.44
N TYR A 91 12.54 3.27 -0.55
CA TYR A 91 13.68 2.37 -0.56
C TYR A 91 15.01 3.14 -0.53
N CYS A 92 15.18 4.09 -1.46
CA CYS A 92 16.40 4.89 -1.55
C CYS A 92 16.64 5.75 -0.30
N TYR A 93 15.60 6.42 0.20
CA TYR A 93 15.72 7.37 1.31
C TYR A 93 15.82 6.69 2.68
N THR A 94 15.03 5.63 2.91
CA THR A 94 14.87 5.05 4.27
C THR A 94 15.64 3.74 4.44
N ILE A 95 15.73 2.91 3.39
CA ILE A 95 16.22 1.53 3.52
C ILE A 95 17.68 1.42 3.10
N LYS A 96 18.06 2.07 2.00
CA LYS A 96 19.42 2.01 1.47
C LYS A 96 20.34 2.90 2.32
N LYS A 97 21.08 2.28 3.23
CA LYS A 97 22.04 2.99 4.07
C LYS A 97 23.07 3.74 3.20
N ASN A 98 23.44 4.94 3.62
CA ASN A 98 24.41 5.81 2.94
C ASN A 98 24.00 6.23 1.52
N PHE A 99 22.72 6.21 1.20
CA PHE A 99 22.22 6.75 -0.05
C PHE A 99 21.98 8.26 0.09
N ASN A 100 22.68 9.04 -0.71
CA ASN A 100 22.42 10.48 -0.81
C ASN A 100 21.33 10.71 -1.86
N MET A 101 20.18 11.22 -1.44
CA MET A 101 19.13 11.62 -2.37
C MET A 101 19.69 12.67 -3.36
N PRO A 102 19.30 12.57 -4.65
CA PRO A 102 19.70 13.57 -5.64
C PRO A 102 19.28 14.95 -5.18
N ASP A 103 20.12 15.97 -5.46
CA ASP A 103 19.71 17.35 -5.27
C ASP A 103 18.42 17.62 -6.08
N MET A 104 17.50 18.36 -5.48
CA MET A 104 16.18 18.68 -6.06
C MET A 104 16.28 19.25 -7.48
N LYS A 105 17.36 19.99 -7.81
CA LYS A 105 17.62 20.54 -9.14
C LYS A 105 17.79 19.47 -10.24
N TYR A 106 18.17 18.24 -9.87
CA TYR A 106 18.30 17.11 -10.80
C TYR A 106 17.04 16.23 -10.82
N GLY A 107 16.08 16.46 -9.92
CA GLY A 107 14.86 15.70 -9.78
C GLY A 107 15.09 14.28 -9.28
N ILE A 108 14.22 13.35 -9.67
CA ILE A 108 14.21 11.97 -9.14
C ILE A 108 14.52 10.89 -10.19
N MET A 109 14.90 11.27 -11.42
CA MET A 109 15.05 10.30 -12.53
C MET A 109 16.12 9.25 -12.27
N THR A 110 17.23 9.63 -11.64
CA THR A 110 18.34 8.72 -11.30
C THR A 110 17.94 7.61 -10.34
N LEU A 111 16.86 7.77 -9.57
CA LEU A 111 16.35 6.74 -8.67
C LEU A 111 15.88 5.49 -9.43
N GLY A 112 15.49 5.63 -10.70
CA GLY A 112 15.11 4.53 -11.57
C GLY A 112 16.15 3.42 -11.65
N ASN A 113 17.43 3.73 -11.54
CA ASN A 113 18.53 2.76 -11.54
C ASN A 113 18.44 1.76 -10.37
N TYR A 114 17.75 2.12 -9.29
CA TYR A 114 17.59 1.28 -8.09
C TYR A 114 16.28 0.49 -8.07
N TYR A 115 15.50 0.56 -9.14
CA TYR A 115 14.18 -0.07 -9.20
C TYR A 115 14.24 -1.60 -9.03
N ASN A 116 15.16 -2.27 -9.73
CA ASN A 116 15.33 -3.71 -9.62
C ASN A 116 15.82 -4.16 -8.24
N GLU A 117 16.75 -3.41 -7.65
CA GLU A 117 17.25 -3.64 -6.30
C GLU A 117 16.12 -3.51 -5.26
N MET A 118 15.29 -2.49 -5.39
CA MET A 118 14.09 -2.31 -4.59
C MET A 118 13.12 -3.49 -4.70
N LEU A 119 12.86 -3.99 -5.92
CA LEU A 119 11.97 -5.14 -6.13
C LEU A 119 12.48 -6.40 -5.42
N GLN A 120 13.77 -6.69 -5.53
CA GLN A 120 14.41 -7.82 -4.85
C GLN A 120 14.28 -7.70 -3.32
N TYR A 121 14.57 -6.53 -2.77
CA TYR A 121 14.44 -6.25 -1.34
C TYR A 121 13.03 -6.52 -0.81
N TYR A 122 12.00 -5.98 -1.46
CA TYR A 122 10.62 -6.18 -1.01
C TYR A 122 10.12 -7.61 -1.24
N ALA A 123 10.57 -8.30 -2.29
CA ALA A 123 10.26 -9.71 -2.50
C ALA A 123 10.85 -10.59 -1.39
N GLU A 124 12.09 -10.37 -1.02
CA GLU A 124 12.74 -11.10 0.06
C GLU A 124 12.08 -10.81 1.42
N LYS A 125 11.80 -9.55 1.73
CA LYS A 125 11.07 -9.16 2.94
C LYS A 125 9.69 -9.80 3.03
N LYS A 126 8.99 -9.97 1.91
CA LYS A 126 7.72 -10.69 1.86
C LYS A 126 7.90 -12.17 2.18
N ARG A 127 8.89 -12.84 1.57
CA ARG A 127 9.22 -14.26 1.85
C ARG A 127 9.56 -14.49 3.32
N GLN A 128 10.34 -13.60 3.93
CA GLN A 128 10.70 -13.69 5.35
C GLN A 128 9.47 -13.55 6.25
N LYS A 129 8.57 -12.60 5.95
CA LYS A 129 7.32 -12.45 6.70
C LYS A 129 6.41 -13.69 6.62
N GLU A 130 6.31 -14.31 5.45
CA GLU A 130 5.53 -15.53 5.25
C GLU A 130 6.12 -16.71 6.03
N LYS A 131 7.45 -16.90 6.00
CA LYS A 131 8.14 -17.91 6.82
C LYS A 131 7.93 -17.69 8.32
N ASN A 132 7.96 -16.45 8.80
CA ASN A 132 7.76 -16.12 10.20
C ASN A 132 6.31 -16.31 10.67
N LYS A 133 5.32 -16.02 9.83
CA LYS A 133 3.90 -16.30 10.12
C LYS A 133 3.65 -17.80 10.33
N GLY A 134 4.23 -18.65 9.49
CA GLY A 134 4.13 -20.10 9.63
C GLY A 134 4.76 -20.64 10.92
N LYS A 135 5.87 -20.04 11.38
CA LYS A 135 6.52 -20.41 12.65
C LYS A 135 5.75 -19.94 13.87
N MET A 136 5.16 -18.73 13.85
CA MET A 136 4.37 -18.19 14.95
C MET A 136 3.07 -18.98 15.17
N ASN A 137 2.39 -19.40 14.11
CA ASN A 137 1.17 -20.21 14.23
C ASN A 137 1.46 -21.58 14.86
N LYS A 138 2.57 -22.25 14.48
CA LYS A 138 2.99 -23.51 15.12
C LYS A 138 3.30 -23.33 16.61
N LYS A 139 4.01 -22.28 17.01
CA LYS A 139 4.32 -22.00 18.43
C LYS A 139 3.07 -21.65 19.24
N ARG A 140 2.10 -20.93 18.68
CA ARG A 140 0.85 -20.60 19.37
C ARG A 140 -0.02 -21.84 19.62
N THR A 141 -0.13 -22.73 18.67
CA THR A 141 -0.91 -23.98 18.82
C THR A 141 -0.35 -24.87 19.93
N ILE A 142 0.98 -25.01 19.99
CA ILE A 142 1.64 -25.80 21.05
C ILE A 142 1.49 -25.13 22.43
N ALA A 143 1.57 -23.81 22.53
CA ALA A 143 1.44 -23.09 23.79
C ALA A 143 0.00 -23.11 24.34
N ILE A 144 -1.04 -23.12 23.48
CA ILE A 144 -2.43 -23.20 23.91
C ILE A 144 -2.73 -24.59 24.53
N ASP A 145 -2.28 -25.66 23.89
CA ASP A 145 -2.51 -27.01 24.37
C ASP A 145 -1.82 -27.29 25.72
N SER A 146 -0.61 -26.80 25.94
CA SER A 146 0.11 -26.95 27.19
C SER A 146 -0.46 -26.10 28.33
N ASN A 147 -0.86 -24.86 28.06
CA ASN A 147 -1.42 -23.97 29.09
C ASN A 147 -2.82 -24.35 29.54
N VAL A 148 -3.64 -24.95 28.69
CA VAL A 148 -4.96 -25.46 29.07
C VAL A 148 -4.85 -26.65 30.04
N TYR A 149 -3.85 -27.50 29.87
CA TYR A 149 -3.61 -28.64 30.75
C TYR A 149 -3.10 -28.22 32.14
N TYR A 150 -2.19 -27.29 32.23
CA TYR A 150 -1.63 -26.80 33.50
C TYR A 150 -2.63 -25.98 34.31
N ASN A 151 -3.42 -25.11 33.71
CA ASN A 151 -4.40 -24.29 34.43
C ASN A 151 -5.57 -25.09 35.01
N ASN A 152 -5.98 -26.21 34.39
CA ASN A 152 -7.05 -27.05 34.92
C ASN A 152 -6.58 -27.88 36.13
N ASN A 153 -5.33 -28.33 36.14
CA ASN A 153 -4.77 -29.04 37.29
C ASN A 153 -4.46 -28.10 38.47
N TYR A 154 -3.99 -26.87 38.18
CA TYR A 154 -3.72 -25.87 39.23
C TYR A 154 -5.00 -25.40 39.95
N LYS A 155 -6.09 -25.22 39.22
CA LYS A 155 -7.39 -24.86 39.80
C LYS A 155 -8.00 -26.03 40.62
N LYS A 156 -7.79 -27.28 40.22
CA LYS A 156 -8.25 -28.43 41.00
C LYS A 156 -7.52 -28.57 42.34
N ASN A 157 -6.17 -28.44 42.32
CA ASN A 157 -5.39 -28.56 43.55
C ASN A 157 -5.65 -27.40 44.52
N LYS A 158 -5.88 -26.16 44.02
CA LYS A 158 -6.22 -25.03 44.90
C LYS A 158 -7.61 -25.11 45.53
N LEU A 159 -8.53 -25.83 44.92
CA LEU A 159 -9.86 -26.09 45.49
C LEU A 159 -9.83 -27.16 46.59
N TYR A 160 -8.88 -28.09 46.55
CA TYR A 160 -8.70 -29.09 47.62
C TYR A 160 -8.01 -28.49 48.85
N ASP A 161 -7.01 -27.61 48.68
CA ASP A 161 -6.28 -26.96 49.78
C ASP A 161 -7.13 -25.94 50.57
N MET A 162 -8.21 -25.42 49.99
CA MET A 162 -9.10 -24.46 50.68
C MET A 162 -10.19 -25.11 51.50
N ASN A 163 -10.41 -26.44 51.38
CA ASN A 163 -11.41 -27.17 52.13
C ASN A 163 -10.85 -27.85 53.39
N GLU A 164 -9.53 -27.90 53.57
CA GLU A 164 -8.88 -28.48 54.74
C GLU A 164 -8.60 -27.49 55.89
N GLU A 165 -8.81 -26.19 55.66
CA GLU A 165 -8.57 -25.15 56.69
C GLU A 165 -9.85 -24.71 57.48
N ASN A 166 -10.99 -25.40 57.29
CA ASN A 166 -12.27 -25.06 57.98
C ASN A 166 -12.92 -26.23 58.71
N GLU A 167 -12.14 -27.11 59.37
CA GLU A 167 -12.63 -28.04 60.41
C GLU A 167 -11.95 -27.78 61.76
#